data_75125ee371d003e0f87a260bf4a7cc43
#
_entry.id   75125ee371d003e0f87a260bf4a7cc43
#
_cell.length_a   1.000
_cell.length_b   1.000
_cell.length_c   1.000
_cell.angle_alpha   90.00
_cell.angle_beta   90.00
_cell.angle_gamma   90.00
#
_symmetry.space_group_name_H-M   'P 1'
#
loop_
_entity.id
_entity.type
_entity.pdbx_description
1 polymer ?
#
loop_
_entity_poly.entity_id
_entity_poly.type
_entity_poly.pdbx_seq_one_letter_code
_entity_poly.pdbx_strand_id
1 'polypeptide(L)'
;MARKKVSKRSRPAKRKSIKAKPRAKARKVAPVPKGYHSVTPYLSVRGAAAAIEFYKRAFGAKEKVRMPDGERIAHAEIVVDGSHIMLADEYPERGFSAPQPGSKSPVGIMLYLKDVDAAAARAVEAGATLERPVEDQFYGDRLGGIIDPFGHRWYIATHKEDVSAKEMQRRMQALGQPQ
;
A
#
# COMPACT_ATOMS: atom_id res chain seq x y z
N MET A 1 -49.70 84.32 2.34
CA MET A 1 -50.42 83.06 2.51
C MET A 1 -49.60 81.90 1.90
N ALA A 2 -48.95 81.08 2.69
CA ALA A 2 -48.11 80.02 2.22
C ALA A 2 -48.72 78.65 2.52
N ARG A 3 -49.02 77.89 1.45
CA ARG A 3 -49.61 76.54 1.54
C ARG A 3 -48.49 75.53 1.79
N LYS A 4 -48.50 74.82 2.95
CA LYS A 4 -47.61 73.65 3.28
C LYS A 4 -48.02 72.46 2.45
N LYS A 5 -47.03 71.89 1.65
CA LYS A 5 -47.16 70.59 1.00
C LYS A 5 -46.86 69.47 2.01
N VAL A 6 -47.85 68.60 2.17
CA VAL A 6 -47.71 67.36 3.02
C VAL A 6 -46.99 66.28 2.19
N SER A 7 -45.84 65.84 2.68
CA SER A 7 -45.07 64.74 2.08
C SER A 7 -45.70 63.39 2.45
N LYS A 8 -46.02 62.55 1.44
CA LYS A 8 -46.49 61.16 1.60
C LYS A 8 -45.30 60.25 1.96
N ARG A 9 -45.32 59.74 3.16
CA ARG A 9 -44.35 58.67 3.57
C ARG A 9 -44.63 57.37 2.81
N SER A 10 -43.65 56.89 2.05
CA SER A 10 -43.67 55.60 1.36
C SER A 10 -43.50 54.46 2.40
N ARG A 11 -44.34 53.44 2.32
CA ARG A 11 -44.27 52.20 3.14
C ARG A 11 -43.05 51.37 2.75
N PRO A 12 -42.28 50.77 3.70
CA PRO A 12 -41.16 49.87 3.37
C PRO A 12 -41.67 48.55 2.80
N ALA A 13 -41.10 48.13 1.67
CA ALA A 13 -41.37 46.84 1.04
C ALA A 13 -40.93 45.67 1.94
N LYS A 14 -41.81 44.69 2.15
CA LYS A 14 -41.55 43.46 2.87
C LYS A 14 -40.47 42.65 2.14
N ARG A 15 -39.27 42.56 2.72
CA ARG A 15 -38.19 41.63 2.30
C ARG A 15 -38.71 40.19 2.45
N LYS A 16 -38.85 39.47 1.35
CA LYS A 16 -39.10 38.01 1.35
C LYS A 16 -37.89 37.31 1.92
N SER A 17 -38.00 36.60 3.04
CA SER A 17 -36.97 35.78 3.60
C SER A 17 -36.73 34.59 2.67
N ILE A 18 -35.53 34.50 2.12
CA ILE A 18 -35.09 33.33 1.34
C ILE A 18 -34.79 32.23 2.38
N LYS A 19 -35.64 31.22 2.46
CA LYS A 19 -35.39 30.02 3.28
C LYS A 19 -34.16 29.34 2.72
N ALA A 20 -33.05 29.31 3.49
CA ALA A 20 -31.85 28.57 3.16
C ALA A 20 -32.19 27.07 3.05
N LYS A 21 -31.78 26.45 1.93
CA LYS A 21 -31.91 24.99 1.75
C LYS A 21 -31.15 24.30 2.87
N PRO A 22 -31.70 23.21 3.47
CA PRO A 22 -31.01 22.46 4.52
C PRO A 22 -29.69 21.90 3.95
N ARG A 23 -28.60 22.21 4.64
CA ARG A 23 -27.26 21.73 4.32
C ARG A 23 -27.27 20.19 4.47
N ALA A 24 -27.05 19.46 3.38
CA ALA A 24 -26.99 18.01 3.40
C ALA A 24 -26.04 17.56 4.52
N LYS A 25 -26.50 16.66 5.40
CA LYS A 25 -25.66 16.09 6.47
C LYS A 25 -24.44 15.45 5.82
N ALA A 26 -23.24 15.91 6.18
CA ALA A 26 -21.98 15.34 5.70
C ALA A 26 -22.01 13.82 5.99
N ARG A 27 -21.86 13.02 4.95
CA ARG A 27 -21.80 11.56 5.06
C ARG A 27 -20.57 11.22 5.89
N LYS A 28 -20.72 10.49 7.00
CA LYS A 28 -19.57 10.04 7.79
C LYS A 28 -18.66 9.21 6.89
N VAL A 29 -17.44 9.68 6.69
CA VAL A 29 -16.41 8.96 5.95
C VAL A 29 -15.79 7.92 6.89
N ALA A 30 -15.59 6.70 6.40
CA ALA A 30 -14.91 5.66 7.19
C ALA A 30 -13.43 6.04 7.42
N PRO A 31 -12.87 5.78 8.62
CA PRO A 31 -11.47 6.12 8.93
C PRO A 31 -10.45 5.33 8.11
N VAL A 32 -10.83 4.14 7.60
CA VAL A 32 -10.02 3.34 6.68
C VAL A 32 -10.70 3.39 5.31
N PRO A 33 -9.99 3.76 4.23
CA PRO A 33 -10.57 3.79 2.90
C PRO A 33 -11.04 2.40 2.44
N LYS A 34 -12.05 2.35 1.60
CA LYS A 34 -12.58 1.09 1.08
C LYS A 34 -11.50 0.33 0.29
N GLY A 35 -11.28 -0.93 0.65
CA GLY A 35 -10.30 -1.82 0.01
C GLY A 35 -8.92 -1.78 0.68
N TYR A 36 -8.71 -0.88 1.66
CA TYR A 36 -7.47 -0.84 2.43
C TYR A 36 -7.61 -1.60 3.76
N HIS A 37 -6.48 -2.05 4.26
CA HIS A 37 -6.33 -2.51 5.64
C HIS A 37 -5.76 -1.39 6.52
N SER A 38 -5.83 -1.55 7.84
CA SER A 38 -5.29 -0.57 8.79
C SER A 38 -3.76 -0.39 8.66
N VAL A 39 -3.07 -1.41 8.16
CA VAL A 39 -1.65 -1.37 7.85
C VAL A 39 -1.47 -1.52 6.35
N THR A 40 -0.79 -0.57 5.73
CA THR A 40 -0.46 -0.57 4.30
C THR A 40 1.04 -0.25 4.18
N PRO A 41 1.85 -1.13 3.59
CA PRO A 41 3.26 -0.84 3.34
C PRO A 41 3.41 0.40 2.44
N TYR A 42 4.39 1.24 2.77
CA TYR A 42 4.78 2.38 1.94
C TYR A 42 6.29 2.27 1.66
N LEU A 43 6.65 2.05 0.38
CA LEU A 43 8.02 1.79 -0.04
C LEU A 43 8.65 3.06 -0.60
N SER A 44 9.87 3.37 -0.15
CA SER A 44 10.73 4.35 -0.80
C SER A 44 11.66 3.62 -1.74
N VAL A 45 11.68 3.97 -3.01
CA VAL A 45 12.48 3.27 -4.03
C VAL A 45 13.27 4.26 -4.89
N ARG A 46 14.38 3.81 -5.49
CA ARG A 46 15.07 4.53 -6.57
C ARG A 46 14.53 4.06 -7.91
N GLY A 47 13.71 4.89 -8.56
CA GLY A 47 13.07 4.55 -9.82
C GLY A 47 11.73 3.86 -9.61
N ALA A 48 10.74 4.56 -9.03
CA ALA A 48 9.42 4.01 -8.75
C ALA A 48 8.69 3.49 -10.00
N ALA A 49 8.94 4.09 -11.17
CA ALA A 49 8.40 3.58 -12.44
C ALA A 49 8.90 2.17 -12.75
N ALA A 50 10.20 1.92 -12.60
CA ALA A 50 10.81 0.61 -12.81
C ALA A 50 10.34 -0.40 -11.73
N ALA A 51 10.15 0.08 -10.48
CA ALA A 51 9.64 -0.75 -9.38
C ALA A 51 8.22 -1.25 -9.67
N ILE A 52 7.33 -0.39 -10.16
CA ILE A 52 5.98 -0.78 -10.55
C ILE A 52 6.02 -1.87 -11.62
N GLU A 53 6.85 -1.72 -12.65
CA GLU A 53 6.96 -2.71 -13.73
C GLU A 53 7.57 -4.03 -13.23
N PHE A 54 8.52 -3.99 -12.29
CA PHE A 54 9.03 -5.17 -11.62
C PHE A 54 7.91 -5.90 -10.87
N TYR A 55 7.15 -5.21 -10.00
CA TYR A 55 6.07 -5.85 -9.22
C TYR A 55 4.93 -6.39 -10.10
N LYS A 56 4.68 -5.78 -11.25
CA LYS A 56 3.75 -6.33 -12.25
C LYS A 56 4.24 -7.67 -12.79
N ARG A 57 5.51 -7.77 -13.19
CA ARG A 57 6.10 -9.01 -13.73
C ARG A 57 6.26 -10.09 -12.67
N ALA A 58 6.83 -9.73 -11.50
CA ALA A 58 7.15 -10.69 -10.44
C ALA A 58 5.89 -11.23 -9.74
N PHE A 59 4.97 -10.34 -9.36
CA PHE A 59 3.84 -10.66 -8.47
C PHE A 59 2.47 -10.49 -9.11
N GLY A 60 2.40 -10.09 -10.37
CA GLY A 60 1.11 -9.79 -11.02
C GLY A 60 0.41 -8.56 -10.45
N ALA A 61 1.17 -7.60 -9.92
CA ALA A 61 0.64 -6.38 -9.36
C ALA A 61 -0.19 -5.59 -10.39
N LYS A 62 -1.25 -4.94 -9.90
CA LYS A 62 -2.08 -4.03 -10.70
C LYS A 62 -1.87 -2.61 -10.19
N GLU A 63 -1.45 -1.72 -11.06
CA GLU A 63 -1.33 -0.29 -10.73
C GLU A 63 -2.72 0.34 -10.59
N LYS A 64 -2.92 1.11 -9.52
CA LYS A 64 -4.16 1.81 -9.20
C LYS A 64 -4.04 3.32 -9.31
N VAL A 65 -2.93 3.85 -8.82
CA VAL A 65 -2.67 5.29 -8.75
C VAL A 65 -1.23 5.54 -9.16
N ARG A 66 -0.99 6.62 -9.90
CA ARG A 66 0.33 7.17 -10.16
C ARG A 66 0.24 8.69 -10.18
N MET A 67 1.03 9.35 -9.35
CA MET A 67 1.14 10.81 -9.26
C MET A 67 2.57 11.20 -9.62
N PRO A 68 2.81 11.73 -10.83
CA PRO A 68 4.15 12.17 -11.25
C PRO A 68 4.55 13.48 -10.57
N ASP A 69 5.87 13.67 -10.40
CA ASP A 69 6.51 14.91 -9.96
C ASP A 69 7.80 15.10 -10.78
N GLY A 70 7.66 15.74 -11.95
CA GLY A 70 8.73 15.81 -12.95
C GLY A 70 9.10 14.40 -13.45
N GLU A 71 10.38 14.03 -13.31
CA GLU A 71 10.88 12.70 -13.67
C GLU A 71 10.62 11.64 -12.59
N ARG A 72 10.24 12.07 -11.36
CA ARG A 72 9.95 11.19 -10.23
C ARG A 72 8.46 10.86 -10.15
N ILE A 73 8.14 9.81 -9.41
CA ILE A 73 6.80 9.48 -8.98
C ILE A 73 6.67 9.86 -7.50
N ALA A 74 5.89 10.92 -7.23
CA ALA A 74 5.65 11.40 -5.87
C ALA A 74 4.80 10.41 -5.05
N HIS A 75 3.94 9.65 -5.72
CA HIS A 75 3.11 8.63 -5.09
C HIS A 75 2.58 7.66 -6.14
N ALA A 76 2.59 6.38 -5.81
CA ALA A 76 1.90 5.35 -6.57
C ALA A 76 1.30 4.31 -5.64
N GLU A 77 0.28 3.63 -6.14
CA GLU A 77 -0.35 2.51 -5.47
C GLU A 77 -0.46 1.32 -6.42
N ILE A 78 -0.06 0.17 -5.93
CA ILE A 78 -0.23 -1.12 -6.58
C ILE A 78 -1.06 -2.05 -5.70
N VAL A 79 -1.70 -3.03 -6.32
CA VAL A 79 -2.45 -4.07 -5.62
C VAL A 79 -1.91 -5.42 -6.04
N VAL A 80 -1.49 -6.21 -5.07
CA VAL A 80 -1.07 -7.60 -5.23
C VAL A 80 -2.05 -8.47 -4.46
N ASP A 81 -2.76 -9.35 -5.15
CA ASP A 81 -3.73 -10.30 -4.58
C ASP A 81 -4.67 -9.67 -3.51
N GLY A 82 -5.19 -8.49 -3.82
CA GLY A 82 -6.11 -7.75 -2.93
C GLY A 82 -5.44 -6.83 -1.91
N SER A 83 -4.14 -6.92 -1.70
CA SER A 83 -3.38 -6.09 -0.75
C SER A 83 -2.82 -4.84 -1.43
N HIS A 84 -3.09 -3.67 -0.85
CA HIS A 84 -2.53 -2.40 -1.31
C HIS A 84 -1.10 -2.22 -0.82
N ILE A 85 -0.24 -1.74 -1.70
CA ILE A 85 1.13 -1.32 -1.42
C ILE A 85 1.31 0.05 -2.03
N MET A 86 1.74 1.01 -1.24
CA MET A 86 2.09 2.35 -1.67
C MET A 86 3.59 2.43 -1.96
N LEU A 87 3.99 3.24 -2.91
CA LEU A 87 5.40 3.49 -3.19
C LEU A 87 5.61 4.88 -3.80
N ALA A 88 6.81 5.40 -3.63
CA ALA A 88 7.25 6.64 -4.25
C ALA A 88 8.75 6.57 -4.54
N ASP A 89 9.21 7.43 -5.43
CA ASP A 89 10.63 7.71 -5.54
C ASP A 89 11.16 8.28 -4.22
N GLU A 90 12.43 8.05 -3.93
CA GLU A 90 13.05 8.63 -2.75
C GLU A 90 13.15 10.16 -2.87
N TYR A 91 13.01 10.81 -1.72
CA TYR A 91 13.22 12.24 -1.50
C TYR A 91 14.15 12.43 -0.28
N PRO A 92 15.46 12.14 -0.41
CA PRO A 92 16.39 12.22 0.72
C PRO A 92 16.42 13.61 1.37
N GLU A 93 16.20 14.64 0.56
CA GLU A 93 16.11 16.05 1.00
C GLU A 93 14.90 16.30 1.93
N ARG A 94 13.93 15.37 1.96
CA ARG A 94 12.74 15.40 2.84
C ARG A 94 12.75 14.28 3.88
N GLY A 95 13.87 13.55 4.01
CA GLY A 95 14.00 12.41 4.93
C GLY A 95 13.32 11.12 4.47
N PHE A 96 12.87 11.03 3.21
CA PHE A 96 12.27 9.84 2.62
C PHE A 96 13.29 9.16 1.70
N SER A 97 14.06 8.21 2.25
CA SER A 97 15.17 7.56 1.58
C SER A 97 14.86 6.08 1.26
N ALA A 98 15.32 5.64 0.09
CA ALA A 98 15.30 4.23 -0.29
C ALA A 98 16.43 3.45 0.41
N PRO A 99 16.34 2.11 0.48
CA PRO A 99 17.45 1.28 0.95
C PRO A 99 18.75 1.62 0.21
N GLN A 100 19.87 1.71 0.94
CA GLN A 100 21.16 2.00 0.31
C GLN A 100 21.59 0.84 -0.59
N PRO A 101 22.25 1.09 -1.73
CA PRO A 101 22.80 0.03 -2.58
C PRO A 101 23.65 -0.97 -1.77
N GLY A 102 23.37 -2.26 -1.92
CA GLY A 102 24.06 -3.32 -1.18
C GLY A 102 23.62 -3.50 0.28
N SER A 103 22.76 -2.61 0.83
CA SER A 103 22.16 -2.84 2.15
C SER A 103 20.93 -3.73 2.04
N LYS A 104 20.61 -4.42 3.14
CA LYS A 104 19.38 -5.22 3.25
C LYS A 104 18.38 -4.45 4.08
N SER A 105 17.14 -4.33 3.59
CA SER A 105 16.05 -3.75 4.38
C SER A 105 15.88 -4.51 5.70
N PRO A 106 15.81 -3.81 6.85
CA PRO A 106 15.53 -4.47 8.13
C PRO A 106 14.07 -4.93 8.25
N VAL A 107 13.20 -4.46 7.34
CA VAL A 107 11.80 -4.86 7.27
C VAL A 107 11.62 -5.83 6.11
N GLY A 108 10.97 -6.96 6.37
CA GLY A 108 10.53 -7.90 5.35
C GLY A 108 9.02 -7.79 5.14
N ILE A 109 8.59 -7.87 3.90
CA ILE A 109 7.18 -7.91 3.52
C ILE A 109 6.81 -9.36 3.25
N MET A 110 5.83 -9.88 3.99
CA MET A 110 5.29 -11.22 3.76
C MET A 110 4.19 -11.15 2.70
N LEU A 111 4.32 -11.99 1.67
CA LEU A 111 3.36 -12.10 0.58
C LEU A 111 2.95 -13.55 0.37
N TYR A 112 1.68 -13.86 0.63
CA TYR A 112 1.10 -15.16 0.33
C TYR A 112 0.57 -15.20 -1.10
N LEU A 113 0.95 -16.26 -1.84
CA LEU A 113 0.62 -16.47 -3.25
C LEU A 113 0.15 -17.91 -3.47
N LYS A 114 -0.57 -18.16 -4.54
CA LYS A 114 -1.06 -19.51 -4.88
C LYS A 114 0.06 -20.49 -5.20
N ASP A 115 1.14 -20.01 -5.81
CA ASP A 115 2.29 -20.80 -6.26
C ASP A 115 3.56 -20.00 -6.03
N VAL A 116 4.22 -20.29 -4.91
CA VAL A 116 5.44 -19.60 -4.50
C VAL A 116 6.63 -19.94 -5.40
N ASP A 117 6.71 -21.17 -5.92
CA ASP A 117 7.81 -21.59 -6.79
C ASP A 117 7.78 -20.81 -8.10
N ALA A 118 6.61 -20.74 -8.74
CA ALA A 118 6.44 -19.95 -9.95
C ALA A 118 6.64 -18.45 -9.70
N ALA A 119 6.23 -17.93 -8.52
CA ALA A 119 6.43 -16.52 -8.16
C ALA A 119 7.91 -16.20 -7.94
N ALA A 120 8.66 -17.09 -7.27
CA ALA A 120 10.10 -16.94 -7.08
C ALA A 120 10.84 -16.93 -8.43
N ALA A 121 10.50 -17.85 -9.33
CA ALA A 121 11.10 -17.90 -10.67
C ALA A 121 10.85 -16.59 -11.45
N ARG A 122 9.61 -16.10 -11.49
CA ARG A 122 9.28 -14.82 -12.16
C ARG A 122 10.00 -13.64 -11.53
N ALA A 123 10.11 -13.61 -10.20
CA ALA A 123 10.79 -12.53 -9.51
C ALA A 123 12.29 -12.49 -9.85
N VAL A 124 12.95 -13.65 -9.89
CA VAL A 124 14.36 -13.77 -10.28
C VAL A 124 14.55 -13.38 -11.76
N GLU A 125 13.69 -13.86 -12.67
CA GLU A 125 13.69 -13.46 -14.08
C GLU A 125 13.48 -11.94 -14.26
N ALA A 126 12.67 -11.33 -13.39
CA ALA A 126 12.45 -9.88 -13.36
C ALA A 126 13.60 -9.08 -12.73
N GLY A 127 14.61 -9.73 -12.14
CA GLY A 127 15.81 -9.10 -11.59
C GLY A 127 15.97 -9.16 -10.07
N ALA A 128 15.12 -9.91 -9.34
CA ALA A 128 15.31 -10.13 -7.91
C ALA A 128 16.46 -11.10 -7.63
N THR A 129 17.06 -10.97 -6.44
CA THR A 129 18.04 -11.92 -5.92
C THR A 129 17.35 -12.89 -4.95
N LEU A 130 17.50 -14.17 -5.17
CA LEU A 130 17.04 -15.21 -4.22
C LEU A 130 17.97 -15.17 -3.00
N GLU A 131 17.44 -14.73 -1.85
CA GLU A 131 18.17 -14.67 -0.58
C GLU A 131 18.00 -15.97 0.22
N ARG A 132 16.82 -16.57 0.15
CA ARG A 132 16.48 -17.83 0.81
C ARG A 132 15.76 -18.74 -0.19
N PRO A 133 16.23 -19.99 -0.39
CA PRO A 133 15.56 -20.97 -1.23
C PRO A 133 14.08 -21.18 -0.84
N VAL A 134 13.27 -21.56 -1.82
CA VAL A 134 11.87 -21.93 -1.56
C VAL A 134 11.83 -23.36 -1.03
N GLU A 135 11.43 -23.50 0.24
CA GLU A 135 11.42 -24.78 0.96
C GLU A 135 10.16 -24.91 1.81
N ASP A 136 9.77 -26.17 2.07
CA ASP A 136 8.68 -26.45 2.99
C ASP A 136 9.13 -26.18 4.43
N GLN A 137 8.32 -25.45 5.18
CA GLN A 137 8.60 -25.03 6.53
C GLN A 137 7.81 -25.89 7.52
N PHE A 138 8.38 -26.12 8.69
CA PHE A 138 7.80 -26.95 9.75
C PHE A 138 6.42 -26.47 10.21
N TYR A 139 6.12 -25.21 10.00
CA TYR A 139 4.85 -24.57 10.38
C TYR A 139 3.77 -24.60 9.28
N GLY A 140 4.03 -25.29 8.16
CA GLY A 140 3.00 -25.59 7.16
C GLY A 140 3.00 -24.69 5.92
N ASP A 141 3.94 -23.77 5.79
CA ASP A 141 4.10 -22.96 4.58
C ASP A 141 5.24 -23.53 3.71
N ARG A 142 5.12 -23.36 2.40
CA ARG A 142 6.24 -23.39 1.48
C ARG A 142 6.67 -21.95 1.24
N LEU A 143 7.92 -21.60 1.64
CA LEU A 143 8.38 -20.21 1.75
C LEU A 143 9.79 -20.04 1.19
N GLY A 144 10.01 -18.93 0.48
CA GLY A 144 11.32 -18.41 0.10
C GLY A 144 11.49 -16.94 0.46
N GLY A 145 12.72 -16.44 0.31
CA GLY A 145 13.06 -15.03 0.52
C GLY A 145 13.76 -14.44 -0.69
N ILE A 146 13.36 -13.27 -1.12
CA ILE A 146 14.01 -12.53 -2.19
C ILE A 146 14.31 -11.09 -1.77
N ILE A 147 15.34 -10.52 -2.39
CA ILE A 147 15.60 -9.07 -2.38
C ILE A 147 15.23 -8.54 -3.76
N ASP A 148 14.36 -7.56 -3.81
CA ASP A 148 14.01 -6.92 -5.07
C ASP A 148 15.14 -5.99 -5.57
N PRO A 149 15.11 -5.54 -6.84
CA PRO A 149 16.16 -4.67 -7.40
C PRO A 149 16.29 -3.31 -6.70
N PHE A 150 15.33 -2.96 -5.83
CA PHE A 150 15.27 -1.70 -5.10
C PHE A 150 15.69 -1.82 -3.63
N GLY A 151 16.11 -3.04 -3.20
CA GLY A 151 16.64 -3.32 -1.88
C GLY A 151 15.59 -3.74 -0.84
N HIS A 152 14.34 -3.93 -1.21
CA HIS A 152 13.32 -4.41 -0.28
C HIS A 152 13.32 -5.94 -0.20
N ARG A 153 13.15 -6.43 1.04
CA ARG A 153 13.07 -7.87 1.32
C ARG A 153 11.61 -8.33 1.27
N TRP A 154 11.41 -9.42 0.55
CA TRP A 154 10.12 -10.10 0.45
C TRP A 154 10.27 -11.54 0.92
N TYR A 155 9.40 -11.95 1.84
CA TYR A 155 9.14 -13.35 2.14
C TYR A 155 7.91 -13.75 1.32
N ILE A 156 8.09 -14.68 0.41
CA ILE A 156 7.02 -15.14 -0.47
C ILE A 156 6.64 -16.57 -0.07
N ALA A 157 5.35 -16.86 0.05
CA ALA A 157 4.90 -18.14 0.57
C ALA A 157 3.62 -18.63 -0.11
N THR A 158 3.44 -19.95 -0.06
CA THR A 158 2.16 -20.64 -0.26
C THR A 158 1.83 -21.40 1.00
N HIS A 159 0.65 -21.15 1.60
CA HIS A 159 0.17 -21.93 2.73
C HIS A 159 -0.24 -23.32 2.25
N LYS A 160 0.34 -24.36 2.82
CA LYS A 160 0.19 -25.77 2.41
C LYS A 160 -0.59 -26.60 3.42
N GLU A 161 -0.48 -26.26 4.71
CA GLU A 161 -1.00 -27.07 5.80
C GLU A 161 -1.33 -26.22 7.02
N ASP A 162 -2.53 -26.39 7.60
CA ASP A 162 -2.88 -25.85 8.92
C ASP A 162 -2.22 -26.69 10.03
N VAL A 163 -1.14 -26.22 10.62
CA VAL A 163 -0.40 -26.92 11.66
C VAL A 163 -0.83 -26.42 13.04
N SER A 164 -1.27 -27.34 13.92
CA SER A 164 -1.61 -26.96 15.30
C SER A 164 -0.36 -26.50 16.08
N ALA A 165 -0.55 -25.64 17.10
CA ALA A 165 0.54 -25.13 17.92
C ALA A 165 1.35 -26.27 18.58
N LYS A 166 0.70 -27.35 19.00
CA LYS A 166 1.36 -28.55 19.59
C LYS A 166 2.23 -29.26 18.56
N GLU A 167 1.73 -29.45 17.35
CA GLU A 167 2.46 -30.12 16.27
C GLU A 167 3.61 -29.24 15.78
N MET A 168 3.42 -27.93 15.67
CA MET A 168 4.47 -26.97 15.33
C MET A 168 5.63 -27.03 16.32
N GLN A 169 5.32 -27.05 17.62
CA GLN A 169 6.34 -27.19 18.67
C GLN A 169 7.11 -28.52 18.55
N ARG A 170 6.40 -29.65 18.31
CA ARG A 170 7.00 -30.95 18.10
C ARG A 170 7.96 -30.94 16.90
N ARG A 171 7.52 -30.42 15.75
CA ARG A 171 8.32 -30.33 14.53
C ARG A 171 9.57 -29.45 14.73
N MET A 172 9.41 -28.33 15.42
CA MET A 172 10.52 -27.42 15.73
C MET A 172 11.58 -28.09 16.63
N GLN A 173 11.15 -28.86 17.63
CA GLN A 173 12.08 -29.63 18.50
C GLN A 173 12.85 -30.69 17.72
N ALA A 174 12.21 -31.35 16.76
CA ALA A 174 12.88 -32.35 15.91
C ALA A 174 13.98 -31.76 15.01
N LEU A 175 13.82 -30.48 14.56
CA LEU A 175 14.85 -29.78 13.77
C LEU A 175 16.09 -29.40 14.62
N GLY A 176 15.94 -29.20 15.90
CA GLY A 176 17.03 -28.82 16.83
C GLY A 176 17.83 -29.97 17.39
N GLN A 177 17.48 -31.24 17.11
CA GLN A 177 18.26 -32.39 17.54
C GLN A 177 19.36 -32.69 16.50
N PRO A 178 20.64 -32.68 16.88
CA PRO A 178 21.72 -33.16 15.99
C PRO A 178 21.49 -34.63 15.65
N GLN A 179 21.55 -34.95 14.36
CA GLN A 179 21.58 -36.33 13.89
C GLN A 179 22.94 -36.96 14.16
#